data_026dc2c2605d5c3963842cf7e7dfff86
#
_entry.id   026dc2c2605d5c3963842cf7e7dfff86
#
_cell.length_a   1.000
_cell.length_b   1.000
_cell.length_c   1.000
_cell.angle_alpha   90.00
_cell.angle_beta   90.00
_cell.angle_gamma   90.00
#
_symmetry.space_group_name_H-M   'P 1'
#
loop_
_entity.id
_entity.type
_entity.pdbx_description
1 polymer ?
#
loop_
_entity_poly.entity_id
_entity_poly.type
_entity_poly.pdbx_seq_one_letter_code
_entity_poly.pdbx_strand_id
1 'polypeptide(L)'
;MATASEIAIPQSAEDIAPSWVQEVLQKDLPGVSITDVHVKGSISQFEGFLSDIIAFDAVGIRNGASQRYSLVAKLTDFKRPLTVMEHWTKDLQIKAETNEVKFYSEAIPEFLSVAIPSKEQKSKRGNEDDLFLPKCYFAATDPSSKVSVRVMENLKSQGFSIKVNRQSLSRDEMMLAAGALAQVHGLSHRVEIRSGVPLPEKFDWITTLSGAKAAWRDVTSYVYQQAVTEFATAFPDQADLVARLEKLGTLNPMEADPRPRLKVLSHAECWNNNIMFKYAEDVPTDVRLVDWQTPRYLPPTYDLTFLFLCNASWDVFHDHRDAILAHYHHKLMETLGPNDQDLLRILQEIKEWGVI
;
A
#
# COMPACT_ATOMS: atom_id res chain seq x y z
N MET A 1 20.64 12.27 -26.03
CA MET A 1 19.99 11.91 -24.76
C MET A 1 20.88 10.84 -24.14
N ALA A 2 21.55 11.14 -23.03
CA ALA A 2 22.35 10.14 -22.34
C ALA A 2 21.39 9.08 -21.76
N THR A 3 21.58 7.82 -22.16
CA THR A 3 20.92 6.68 -21.54
C THR A 3 21.26 6.70 -20.06
N ALA A 4 20.25 6.79 -19.18
CA ALA A 4 20.44 6.60 -17.77
C ALA A 4 21.13 5.23 -17.60
N SER A 5 22.30 5.18 -16.94
CA SER A 5 22.94 3.91 -16.60
C SER A 5 21.94 3.11 -15.75
N GLU A 6 21.58 1.93 -16.19
CA GLU A 6 20.74 1.04 -15.42
C GLU A 6 21.46 0.68 -14.13
N ILE A 7 20.93 1.16 -13.00
CA ILE A 7 21.44 0.80 -11.68
C ILE A 7 21.21 -0.71 -11.50
N ALA A 8 22.27 -1.44 -11.20
CA ALA A 8 22.21 -2.89 -11.03
C ALA A 8 21.27 -3.27 -9.88
N ILE A 9 20.52 -4.35 -10.03
CA ILE A 9 19.66 -4.88 -8.96
C ILE A 9 20.46 -5.86 -8.11
N PRO A 10 20.64 -5.61 -6.79
CA PRO A 10 21.36 -6.49 -5.90
C PRO A 10 20.61 -7.83 -5.75
N GLN A 11 21.36 -8.92 -5.67
CA GLN A 11 20.80 -10.25 -5.49
C GLN A 11 20.87 -10.71 -4.02
N SER A 12 21.71 -10.05 -3.23
CA SER A 12 21.93 -10.37 -1.82
C SER A 12 22.33 -9.13 -1.02
N ALA A 13 22.48 -9.31 0.29
CA ALA A 13 22.92 -8.24 1.20
C ALA A 13 24.36 -7.77 0.91
N GLU A 14 25.22 -8.66 0.40
CA GLU A 14 26.60 -8.36 0.07
C GLU A 14 26.74 -7.39 -1.11
N ASP A 15 25.73 -7.32 -1.97
CA ASP A 15 25.71 -6.42 -3.12
C ASP A 15 25.36 -4.97 -2.73
N ILE A 16 24.91 -4.73 -1.48
CA ILE A 16 24.57 -3.40 -0.97
C ILE A 16 25.87 -2.68 -0.56
N ALA A 17 26.65 -2.28 -1.55
CA ALA A 17 27.93 -1.61 -1.38
C ALA A 17 27.78 -0.06 -1.43
N PRO A 18 28.75 0.72 -0.89
CA PRO A 18 28.71 2.18 -0.91
C PRO A 18 28.52 2.78 -2.31
N SER A 19 29.17 2.20 -3.33
CA SER A 19 29.01 2.66 -4.73
C SER A 19 27.59 2.48 -5.25
N TRP A 20 26.98 1.35 -4.96
CA TRP A 20 25.58 1.09 -5.35
C TRP A 20 24.61 2.03 -4.61
N VAL A 21 24.76 2.21 -3.31
CA VAL A 21 23.93 3.13 -2.52
C VAL A 21 24.11 4.56 -2.97
N GLN A 22 25.32 4.95 -3.40
CA GLN A 22 25.61 6.24 -4.01
C GLN A 22 24.74 6.48 -5.25
N GLU A 23 24.69 5.51 -6.18
CA GLU A 23 23.90 5.60 -7.40
C GLU A 23 22.40 5.69 -7.10
N VAL A 24 21.91 4.89 -6.14
CA VAL A 24 20.52 4.88 -5.70
C VAL A 24 20.09 6.23 -5.13
N LEU A 25 20.89 6.82 -4.23
CA LEU A 25 20.51 8.03 -3.51
C LEU A 25 20.76 9.31 -4.30
N GLN A 26 21.67 9.30 -5.28
CA GLN A 26 22.11 10.51 -5.99
C GLN A 26 20.98 11.24 -6.71
N LYS A 27 19.94 10.52 -7.16
CA LYS A 27 18.79 11.11 -7.86
C LYS A 27 17.99 12.04 -6.94
N ASP A 28 17.73 11.60 -5.72
CA ASP A 28 16.89 12.34 -4.77
C ASP A 28 17.71 13.23 -3.83
N LEU A 29 18.99 12.90 -3.68
CA LEU A 29 19.92 13.60 -2.83
C LEU A 29 21.14 14.07 -3.64
N PRO A 30 20.95 15.01 -4.57
CA PRO A 30 22.03 15.48 -5.42
C PRO A 30 23.18 16.06 -4.57
N GLY A 31 24.41 15.68 -4.92
CA GLY A 31 25.62 16.10 -4.19
C GLY A 31 25.92 15.31 -2.93
N VAL A 32 25.18 14.24 -2.63
CA VAL A 32 25.55 13.28 -1.59
C VAL A 32 26.77 12.48 -2.04
N SER A 33 27.72 12.23 -1.13
CA SER A 33 28.86 11.32 -1.32
C SER A 33 28.82 10.26 -0.23
N ILE A 34 28.49 9.02 -0.59
CA ILE A 34 28.39 7.91 0.35
C ILE A 34 29.79 7.38 0.65
N THR A 35 30.14 7.36 1.92
CA THR A 35 31.47 6.97 2.42
C THR A 35 31.48 5.59 3.05
N ASP A 36 30.35 5.14 3.60
CA ASP A 36 30.24 3.85 4.28
C ASP A 36 28.80 3.31 4.24
N VAL A 37 28.67 1.97 4.28
CA VAL A 37 27.39 1.27 4.37
C VAL A 37 27.51 0.14 5.39
N HIS A 38 26.63 0.16 6.37
CA HIS A 38 26.52 -0.85 7.40
C HIS A 38 25.24 -1.66 7.26
N VAL A 39 25.35 -2.88 6.74
CA VAL A 39 24.23 -3.81 6.60
C VAL A 39 23.94 -4.45 7.95
N LYS A 40 22.70 -4.30 8.44
CA LYS A 40 22.25 -4.86 9.73
C LYS A 40 21.71 -6.28 9.61
N GLY A 41 21.43 -6.73 8.37
CA GLY A 41 20.89 -8.04 8.07
C GLY A 41 19.40 -8.03 7.73
N SER A 42 18.86 -9.22 7.49
CA SER A 42 17.44 -9.42 7.17
C SER A 42 16.58 -9.21 8.41
N ILE A 43 15.53 -8.42 8.26
CA ILE A 43 14.49 -8.17 9.29
C ILE A 43 13.18 -8.89 8.97
N SER A 44 13.16 -9.71 7.92
CA SER A 44 11.95 -10.33 7.36
C SER A 44 11.53 -11.64 8.04
N GLN A 45 12.10 -12.04 9.17
CA GLN A 45 11.79 -13.32 9.81
C GLN A 45 10.30 -13.56 10.12
N PHE A 46 9.47 -12.50 10.10
CA PHE A 46 8.01 -12.58 10.31
C PHE A 46 7.20 -11.58 9.47
N GLU A 47 7.81 -10.75 8.62
CA GLU A 47 7.16 -9.59 8.01
C GLU A 47 7.12 -9.60 6.47
N GLY A 48 7.83 -10.51 5.80
CA GLY A 48 7.85 -10.60 4.33
C GLY A 48 7.65 -12.03 3.85
N PHE A 49 6.45 -12.36 3.37
CA PHE A 49 6.17 -13.71 2.85
C PHE A 49 6.88 -13.98 1.51
N LEU A 50 7.16 -12.93 0.73
CA LEU A 50 7.64 -13.07 -0.66
C LEU A 50 9.03 -12.49 -0.90
N SER A 51 9.57 -11.65 0.00
CA SER A 51 10.80 -10.89 -0.21
C SER A 51 11.67 -10.87 1.05
N ASP A 52 12.99 -10.73 0.86
CA ASP A 52 13.93 -10.45 1.93
C ASP A 52 13.97 -8.94 2.19
N ILE A 53 13.69 -8.50 3.40
CA ILE A 53 13.79 -7.10 3.81
C ILE A 53 15.11 -6.91 4.55
N ILE A 54 16.06 -6.21 3.94
CA ILE A 54 17.39 -5.98 4.47
C ILE A 54 17.48 -4.55 4.99
N ALA A 55 17.72 -4.39 6.29
CA ALA A 55 17.98 -3.07 6.88
C ALA A 55 19.46 -2.72 6.79
N PHE A 56 19.78 -1.49 6.42
CA PHE A 56 21.12 -0.96 6.36
C PHE A 56 21.17 0.54 6.65
N ASP A 57 22.32 1.01 7.13
CA ASP A 57 22.59 2.44 7.28
C ASP A 57 23.68 2.84 6.29
N ALA A 58 23.45 3.93 5.59
CA ALA A 58 24.46 4.58 4.77
C ALA A 58 24.96 5.86 5.45
N VAL A 59 26.26 6.08 5.45
CA VAL A 59 26.88 7.32 5.92
C VAL A 59 27.41 8.06 4.72
N GLY A 60 27.09 9.34 4.63
CA GLY A 60 27.53 10.15 3.50
C GLY A 60 27.78 11.60 3.92
N ILE A 61 28.42 12.34 3.03
CA ILE A 61 28.65 13.79 3.17
C ILE A 61 27.75 14.49 2.18
N ARG A 62 26.97 15.47 2.66
CA ARG A 62 26.15 16.34 1.83
C ARG A 62 26.28 17.78 2.32
N ASN A 63 26.59 18.73 1.42
CA ASN A 63 26.80 20.13 1.77
C ASN A 63 27.85 20.33 2.88
N GLY A 64 28.90 19.50 2.91
CA GLY A 64 29.98 19.56 3.91
C GLY A 64 29.62 18.94 5.27
N ALA A 65 28.40 18.44 5.48
CA ALA A 65 27.98 17.81 6.73
C ALA A 65 27.85 16.30 6.57
N SER A 66 28.30 15.53 7.59
CA SER A 66 28.07 14.10 7.65
C SER A 66 26.62 13.82 7.99
N GLN A 67 25.99 12.94 7.23
CA GLN A 67 24.60 12.50 7.40
C GLN A 67 24.49 10.99 7.38
N ARG A 68 23.56 10.45 8.17
CA ARG A 68 23.23 9.03 8.20
C ARG A 68 21.84 8.81 7.64
N TYR A 69 21.73 7.87 6.71
CA TYR A 69 20.49 7.44 6.07
C TYR A 69 20.18 6.03 6.52
N SER A 70 19.09 5.85 7.27
CA SER A 70 18.62 4.51 7.65
C SER A 70 17.61 4.03 6.61
N LEU A 71 17.92 2.93 5.94
CA LEU A 71 17.23 2.45 4.77
C LEU A 71 16.85 0.98 4.90
N VAL A 72 15.88 0.55 4.10
CA VAL A 72 15.57 -0.85 3.87
C VAL A 72 15.60 -1.14 2.38
N ALA A 73 16.15 -2.30 2.01
CA ALA A 73 16.03 -2.88 0.67
C ALA A 73 15.12 -4.10 0.74
N LYS A 74 13.98 -4.04 0.04
CA LYS A 74 13.09 -5.19 -0.15
C LYS A 74 13.55 -5.89 -1.43
N LEU A 75 14.20 -7.05 -1.28
CA LEU A 75 14.76 -7.84 -2.39
C LEU A 75 13.90 -9.08 -2.64
N THR A 76 13.60 -9.35 -3.89
CA THR A 76 12.90 -10.58 -4.28
C THR A 76 13.70 -11.33 -5.33
N ASP A 77 14.01 -12.59 -5.03
CA ASP A 77 14.55 -13.56 -5.98
C ASP A 77 13.43 -14.50 -6.45
N PHE A 78 12.97 -14.30 -7.67
CA PHE A 78 11.91 -15.12 -8.26
C PHE A 78 12.33 -16.58 -8.55
N LYS A 79 13.61 -16.93 -8.37
CA LYS A 79 14.11 -18.32 -8.51
C LYS A 79 13.81 -19.14 -7.26
N ARG A 80 13.63 -18.49 -6.10
CA ARG A 80 13.34 -19.19 -4.83
C ARG A 80 12.00 -19.89 -4.88
N PRO A 81 11.85 -21.09 -4.31
CA PRO A 81 10.56 -21.76 -4.16
C PRO A 81 9.63 -20.95 -3.28
N LEU A 82 8.35 -20.90 -3.64
CA LEU A 82 7.30 -20.36 -2.76
C LEU A 82 6.98 -21.41 -1.70
N THR A 83 7.40 -21.20 -0.46
CA THR A 83 7.18 -22.14 0.63
C THR A 83 5.92 -21.85 1.45
N VAL A 84 5.29 -20.70 1.26
CA VAL A 84 4.30 -20.17 2.20
C VAL A 84 2.87 -20.24 1.68
N MET A 85 2.65 -20.32 0.37
CA MET A 85 1.31 -20.34 -0.22
C MET A 85 1.24 -21.37 -1.36
N GLU A 86 0.64 -22.52 -1.11
CA GLU A 86 0.46 -23.59 -2.11
C GLU A 86 -0.30 -23.15 -3.38
N HIS A 87 -1.09 -22.07 -3.28
CA HIS A 87 -1.93 -21.56 -4.37
C HIS A 87 -1.33 -20.34 -5.10
N TRP A 88 -0.19 -19.81 -4.65
CA TRP A 88 0.50 -18.73 -5.37
C TRP A 88 1.40 -19.29 -6.45
N THR A 89 1.05 -18.98 -7.69
CA THR A 89 1.92 -19.30 -8.82
C THR A 89 3.08 -18.30 -8.90
N LYS A 90 4.17 -18.71 -9.52
CA LYS A 90 5.32 -17.83 -9.81
C LYS A 90 4.91 -16.58 -10.60
N ASP A 91 3.96 -16.72 -11.50
CA ASP A 91 3.46 -15.60 -12.32
C ASP A 91 2.73 -14.56 -11.45
N LEU A 92 1.97 -15.00 -10.46
CA LEU A 92 1.31 -14.10 -9.50
C LEU A 92 2.35 -13.38 -8.62
N GLN A 93 3.40 -14.07 -8.19
CA GLN A 93 4.51 -13.45 -7.46
C GLN A 93 5.20 -12.38 -8.29
N ILE A 94 5.61 -12.71 -9.51
CA ILE A 94 6.27 -11.76 -10.43
C ILE A 94 5.36 -10.54 -10.67
N LYS A 95 4.07 -10.77 -10.87
CA LYS A 95 3.10 -9.70 -11.07
C LYS A 95 2.98 -8.80 -9.83
N ALA A 96 2.84 -9.37 -8.63
CA ALA A 96 2.74 -8.64 -7.38
C ALA A 96 3.98 -7.75 -7.15
N GLU A 97 5.17 -8.32 -7.31
CA GLU A 97 6.43 -7.59 -7.16
C GLU A 97 6.60 -6.49 -8.22
N THR A 98 6.21 -6.77 -9.47
CA THR A 98 6.24 -5.77 -10.54
C THR A 98 5.27 -4.64 -10.29
N ASN A 99 4.08 -4.94 -9.77
CA ASN A 99 3.09 -3.94 -9.42
C ASN A 99 3.61 -2.99 -8.34
N GLU A 100 4.24 -3.53 -7.28
CA GLU A 100 4.80 -2.70 -6.21
C GLU A 100 5.94 -1.81 -6.72
N VAL A 101 6.83 -2.35 -7.56
CA VAL A 101 7.87 -1.54 -8.22
C VAL A 101 7.25 -0.41 -9.03
N LYS A 102 6.25 -0.70 -9.88
CA LYS A 102 5.58 0.30 -10.73
C LYS A 102 4.75 1.29 -9.91
N PHE A 103 4.18 0.86 -8.78
CA PHE A 103 3.51 1.78 -7.87
C PHE A 103 4.47 2.89 -7.41
N TYR A 104 5.66 2.53 -6.92
CA TYR A 104 6.64 3.52 -6.47
C TYR A 104 7.30 4.30 -7.61
N SER A 105 7.58 3.68 -8.75
CA SER A 105 8.30 4.32 -9.85
C SER A 105 7.41 5.09 -10.83
N GLU A 106 6.13 4.75 -10.94
CA GLU A 106 5.21 5.36 -11.91
C GLU A 106 4.04 6.13 -11.22
N ALA A 107 3.33 5.51 -10.25
CA ALA A 107 2.16 6.14 -9.64
C ALA A 107 2.53 7.26 -8.66
N ILE A 108 3.53 7.06 -7.79
CA ILE A 108 3.95 8.07 -6.81
C ILE A 108 4.38 9.39 -7.46
N PRO A 109 5.23 9.42 -8.51
CA PRO A 109 5.56 10.66 -9.22
C PRO A 109 4.34 11.40 -9.76
N GLU A 110 3.34 10.67 -10.26
CA GLU A 110 2.10 11.26 -10.73
C GLU A 110 1.27 11.84 -9.58
N PHE A 111 1.19 11.14 -8.44
CA PHE A 111 0.50 11.63 -7.24
C PHE A 111 1.13 12.93 -6.74
N LEU A 112 2.45 12.98 -6.63
CA LEU A 112 3.18 14.19 -6.22
C LEU A 112 2.93 15.37 -7.17
N SER A 113 2.80 15.10 -8.47
CA SER A 113 2.55 16.12 -9.49
C SER A 113 1.13 16.73 -9.42
N VAL A 114 0.17 16.05 -8.79
CA VAL A 114 -1.21 16.52 -8.61
C VAL A 114 -1.53 16.91 -7.16
N ALA A 115 -0.64 16.63 -6.20
CA ALA A 115 -0.85 16.98 -4.81
C ALA A 115 -1.03 18.49 -4.61
N ILE A 116 -2.01 18.88 -3.82
CA ILE A 116 -2.21 20.28 -3.43
C ILE A 116 -1.48 20.48 -2.10
N PRO A 117 -0.56 21.45 -2.00
CA PRO A 117 0.05 21.78 -0.72
C PRO A 117 -1.03 22.19 0.30
N SER A 118 -1.04 21.60 1.49
CA SER A 118 -1.96 21.99 2.54
C SER A 118 -1.72 23.46 2.95
N LYS A 119 -2.74 24.13 3.51
CA LYS A 119 -2.62 25.53 3.94
C LYS A 119 -1.53 25.74 4.98
N GLU A 120 -1.25 24.73 5.80
CA GLU A 120 -0.21 24.74 6.83
C GLU A 120 1.20 24.52 6.27
N GLN A 121 1.30 23.91 5.09
CA GLN A 121 2.56 23.53 4.43
C GLN A 121 3.04 24.53 3.39
N LYS A 122 2.39 25.68 3.22
CA LYS A 122 2.79 26.70 2.22
C LYS A 122 4.23 27.22 2.37
N SER A 123 4.94 26.87 3.42
CA SER A 123 6.35 27.22 3.64
C SER A 123 7.35 26.13 3.21
N LYS A 124 6.89 24.92 2.92
CA LYS A 124 7.72 23.81 2.44
C LYS A 124 7.09 23.27 1.16
N ARG A 125 7.83 23.21 0.05
CA ARG A 125 7.41 22.57 -1.21
C ARG A 125 6.82 21.22 -0.88
N GLY A 126 5.71 20.80 -1.57
CA GLY A 126 5.11 19.49 -1.46
C GLY A 126 6.20 18.40 -1.49
N ASN A 127 6.42 17.79 -0.36
CA ASN A 127 7.43 16.78 -0.16
C ASN A 127 6.74 15.42 -0.21
N GLU A 128 7.48 14.40 -0.67
CA GLU A 128 7.09 12.99 -0.47
C GLU A 128 6.75 12.67 0.98
N ASP A 129 7.31 13.43 1.94
CA ASP A 129 7.03 13.35 3.38
C ASP A 129 5.56 13.64 3.74
N ASP A 130 4.79 14.27 2.83
CA ASP A 130 3.37 14.58 3.02
C ASP A 130 2.43 13.44 2.59
N LEU A 131 2.95 12.42 1.95
CA LEU A 131 2.19 11.23 1.62
C LEU A 131 2.23 10.25 2.80
N PHE A 132 1.12 9.59 3.07
CA PHE A 132 1.05 8.48 4.04
C PHE A 132 1.69 7.19 3.50
N LEU A 133 2.79 7.33 2.81
CA LEU A 133 3.55 6.27 2.13
C LEU A 133 5.03 6.38 2.52
N PRO A 134 5.77 5.26 2.55
CA PRO A 134 7.21 5.34 2.74
C PRO A 134 7.87 5.99 1.53
N LYS A 135 8.88 6.83 1.78
CA LYS A 135 9.71 7.36 0.71
C LYS A 135 10.50 6.23 0.05
N CYS A 136 10.37 6.11 -1.26
CA CYS A 136 11.11 5.16 -2.08
C CYS A 136 12.17 5.89 -2.90
N TYR A 137 13.43 5.52 -2.70
CA TYR A 137 14.57 6.10 -3.42
C TYR A 137 14.86 5.38 -4.73
N PHE A 138 14.55 4.08 -4.79
CA PHE A 138 14.78 3.28 -5.98
C PHE A 138 13.83 2.08 -6.01
N ALA A 139 13.24 1.84 -7.16
CA ALA A 139 12.42 0.65 -7.40
C ALA A 139 12.70 0.16 -8.83
N ALA A 140 13.07 -1.11 -8.95
CA ALA A 140 13.37 -1.74 -10.23
C ALA A 140 13.06 -3.23 -10.23
N THR A 141 12.72 -3.76 -11.42
CA THR A 141 12.56 -5.19 -11.69
C THR A 141 13.39 -5.54 -12.91
N ASP A 142 14.16 -6.61 -12.83
CA ASP A 142 14.80 -7.23 -13.98
C ASP A 142 14.18 -8.61 -14.25
N PRO A 143 13.28 -8.70 -15.23
CA PRO A 143 12.63 -9.97 -15.60
C PRO A 143 13.63 -11.01 -16.10
N SER A 144 14.76 -10.60 -16.69
CA SER A 144 15.77 -11.50 -17.26
C SER A 144 16.56 -12.21 -16.16
N SER A 145 17.01 -11.47 -15.15
CA SER A 145 17.69 -12.00 -13.96
C SER A 145 16.73 -12.58 -12.94
N LYS A 146 15.42 -12.30 -13.08
CA LYS A 146 14.33 -12.71 -12.18
C LYS A 146 14.54 -12.18 -10.75
N VAL A 147 14.79 -10.88 -10.65
CA VAL A 147 14.97 -10.17 -9.37
C VAL A 147 14.23 -8.84 -9.37
N SER A 148 13.87 -8.37 -8.20
CA SER A 148 13.36 -7.00 -8.00
C SER A 148 13.91 -6.38 -6.74
N VAL A 149 13.94 -5.03 -6.68
CA VAL A 149 14.38 -4.27 -5.53
C VAL A 149 13.50 -3.05 -5.30
N ARG A 150 13.22 -2.72 -4.04
CA ARG A 150 12.71 -1.42 -3.58
C ARG A 150 13.60 -0.95 -2.44
N VAL A 151 14.20 0.22 -2.59
CA VAL A 151 15.01 0.87 -1.55
C VAL A 151 14.18 2.01 -0.97
N MET A 152 13.84 1.88 0.30
CA MET A 152 12.94 2.79 0.98
C MET A 152 13.56 3.30 2.29
N GLU A 153 13.01 4.38 2.81
CA GLU A 153 13.31 4.82 4.18
C GLU A 153 12.97 3.72 5.18
N ASN A 154 13.77 3.62 6.24
CA ASN A 154 13.51 2.68 7.32
C ASN A 154 12.54 3.29 8.31
N LEU A 155 11.26 3.02 8.14
CA LEU A 155 10.20 3.51 9.01
C LEU A 155 10.40 3.11 10.48
N LYS A 156 10.92 1.91 10.75
CA LYS A 156 11.21 1.47 12.14
C LYS A 156 12.22 2.38 12.83
N SER A 157 13.22 2.87 12.11
CA SER A 157 14.20 3.81 12.65
C SER A 157 13.62 5.18 12.99
N GLN A 158 12.45 5.49 12.44
CA GLN A 158 11.71 6.73 12.69
C GLN A 158 10.62 6.57 13.76
N GLY A 159 10.51 5.38 14.35
CA GLY A 159 9.54 5.09 15.41
C GLY A 159 8.20 4.54 14.92
N PHE A 160 8.08 4.18 13.63
CA PHE A 160 6.91 3.46 13.16
C PHE A 160 6.99 1.97 13.51
N SER A 161 5.85 1.38 13.82
CA SER A 161 5.72 -0.05 14.11
C SER A 161 4.41 -0.60 13.58
N ILE A 162 4.42 -1.89 13.23
CA ILE A 162 3.21 -2.66 13.00
C ILE A 162 2.60 -3.02 14.35
N LYS A 163 1.28 -3.02 14.47
CA LYS A 163 0.62 -3.45 15.69
C LYS A 163 0.76 -4.96 15.86
N VAL A 164 1.47 -5.35 16.91
CA VAL A 164 1.80 -6.77 17.16
C VAL A 164 0.59 -7.58 17.60
N ASN A 165 0.67 -8.90 17.39
CA ASN A 165 -0.25 -9.91 17.91
C ASN A 165 -1.69 -9.86 17.38
N ARG A 166 -1.91 -9.39 16.15
CA ARG A 166 -3.24 -9.32 15.52
C ARG A 166 -4.28 -8.59 16.39
N GLN A 167 -3.84 -7.66 17.23
CA GLN A 167 -4.74 -6.82 18.00
C GLN A 167 -5.55 -5.92 17.05
N SER A 168 -6.82 -5.75 17.38
CA SER A 168 -7.68 -4.80 16.65
C SER A 168 -7.14 -3.38 16.76
N LEU A 169 -7.33 -2.60 15.72
CA LEU A 169 -6.99 -1.18 15.73
C LEU A 169 -7.97 -0.40 16.60
N SER A 170 -7.47 0.56 17.34
CA SER A 170 -8.29 1.52 18.07
C SER A 170 -9.02 2.45 17.09
N ARG A 171 -10.00 3.22 17.60
CA ARG A 171 -10.69 4.26 16.82
C ARG A 171 -9.70 5.22 16.15
N ASP A 172 -8.71 5.71 16.88
CA ASP A 172 -7.78 6.74 16.39
C ASP A 172 -6.81 6.16 15.34
N GLU A 173 -6.36 4.91 15.51
CA GLU A 173 -5.61 4.20 14.49
C GLU A 173 -6.43 3.97 13.21
N MET A 174 -7.70 3.57 13.37
CA MET A 174 -8.63 3.42 12.24
C MET A 174 -8.87 4.75 11.51
N MET A 175 -8.97 5.87 12.24
CA MET A 175 -9.09 7.19 11.63
C MET A 175 -7.86 7.58 10.82
N LEU A 176 -6.65 7.35 11.35
CA LEU A 176 -5.42 7.62 10.61
C LEU A 176 -5.32 6.75 9.35
N ALA A 177 -5.60 5.45 9.46
CA ALA A 177 -5.57 4.53 8.31
C ALA A 177 -6.60 4.91 7.24
N ALA A 178 -7.82 5.25 7.65
CA ALA A 178 -8.87 5.72 6.73
C ALA A 178 -8.47 7.04 6.06
N GLY A 179 -7.84 7.97 6.80
CA GLY A 179 -7.31 9.22 6.25
C GLY A 179 -6.20 9.01 5.21
N ALA A 180 -5.31 8.04 5.45
CA ALA A 180 -4.26 7.66 4.52
C ALA A 180 -4.83 7.06 3.21
N LEU A 181 -5.81 6.16 3.33
CA LEU A 181 -6.54 5.64 2.15
C LEU A 181 -7.23 6.76 1.39
N ALA A 182 -7.89 7.69 2.09
CA ALA A 182 -8.57 8.83 1.47
C ALA A 182 -7.61 9.70 0.65
N GLN A 183 -6.38 9.91 1.13
CA GLN A 183 -5.36 10.65 0.38
C GLN A 183 -4.98 9.93 -0.91
N VAL A 184 -4.68 8.64 -0.86
CA VAL A 184 -4.31 7.86 -2.05
C VAL A 184 -5.46 7.83 -3.05
N HIS A 185 -6.69 7.58 -2.58
CA HIS A 185 -7.89 7.57 -3.42
C HIS A 185 -8.12 8.93 -4.10
N GLY A 186 -8.00 10.02 -3.35
CA GLY A 186 -8.15 11.37 -3.90
C GLY A 186 -7.06 11.72 -4.91
N LEU A 187 -5.80 11.41 -4.62
CA LEU A 187 -4.68 11.64 -5.56
C LEU A 187 -4.85 10.81 -6.83
N SER A 188 -5.26 9.54 -6.72
CA SER A 188 -5.48 8.67 -7.86
C SER A 188 -6.58 9.22 -8.79
N HIS A 189 -7.68 9.71 -8.22
CA HIS A 189 -8.75 10.37 -8.99
C HIS A 189 -8.29 11.67 -9.64
N ARG A 190 -7.49 12.48 -8.95
CA ARG A 190 -6.89 13.70 -9.55
C ARG A 190 -5.96 13.39 -10.73
N VAL A 191 -5.24 12.27 -10.70
CA VAL A 191 -4.43 11.79 -11.84
C VAL A 191 -5.34 11.47 -13.03
N GLU A 192 -6.49 10.82 -12.83
CA GLU A 192 -7.47 10.55 -13.89
C GLU A 192 -8.02 11.85 -14.49
N ILE A 193 -8.47 12.79 -13.64
CA ILE A 193 -8.98 14.08 -14.11
C ILE A 193 -7.94 14.80 -14.97
N ARG A 194 -6.68 14.84 -14.51
CA ARG A 194 -5.61 15.51 -15.22
C ARG A 194 -5.22 14.82 -16.53
N SER A 195 -5.20 13.49 -16.54
CA SER A 195 -4.83 12.72 -17.74
C SER A 195 -5.96 12.59 -18.75
N GLY A 196 -7.22 12.73 -18.30
CA GLY A 196 -8.41 12.53 -19.11
C GLY A 196 -8.70 11.07 -19.47
N VAL A 197 -8.00 10.12 -18.86
CA VAL A 197 -8.18 8.68 -19.08
C VAL A 197 -8.23 7.91 -17.74
N PRO A 198 -8.98 6.80 -17.67
CA PRO A 198 -9.01 5.94 -16.49
C PRO A 198 -7.61 5.42 -16.11
N LEU A 199 -7.36 5.21 -14.81
CA LEU A 199 -6.05 4.73 -14.35
C LEU A 199 -5.56 3.45 -15.04
N PRO A 200 -6.40 2.44 -15.34
CA PRO A 200 -5.94 1.24 -16.06
C PRO A 200 -5.51 1.49 -17.52
N GLU A 201 -5.94 2.59 -18.12
CA GLU A 201 -5.46 3.01 -19.45
C GLU A 201 -4.13 3.76 -19.37
N LYS A 202 -3.91 4.49 -18.25
CA LYS A 202 -2.65 5.19 -17.99
C LYS A 202 -1.57 4.25 -17.45
N PHE A 203 -1.96 3.31 -16.58
CA PHE A 203 -1.08 2.35 -15.92
C PHE A 203 -1.54 0.92 -16.22
N ASP A 204 -0.95 0.30 -17.23
CA ASP A 204 -1.32 -1.03 -17.75
C ASP A 204 -1.15 -2.19 -16.73
N TRP A 205 -0.38 -1.94 -15.68
CA TRP A 205 -0.14 -2.88 -14.59
C TRP A 205 -1.25 -2.93 -13.55
N ILE A 206 -2.11 -1.89 -13.47
CA ILE A 206 -3.24 -1.89 -12.54
C ILE A 206 -4.27 -2.93 -12.96
N THR A 207 -4.49 -3.90 -12.09
CA THR A 207 -5.44 -4.97 -12.38
C THR A 207 -6.88 -4.46 -12.21
N THR A 208 -7.66 -4.55 -13.28
CA THR A 208 -9.12 -4.47 -13.18
C THR A 208 -9.67 -5.82 -12.75
N LEU A 209 -10.85 -5.84 -12.10
CA LEU A 209 -11.51 -7.09 -11.69
C LEU A 209 -11.69 -8.08 -12.85
N SER A 210 -11.92 -7.58 -14.06
CA SER A 210 -12.10 -8.41 -15.25
C SER A 210 -10.83 -9.16 -15.67
N GLY A 211 -9.65 -8.62 -15.43
CA GLY A 211 -8.36 -9.24 -15.78
C GLY A 211 -7.86 -10.32 -14.81
N ALA A 212 -8.38 -10.34 -13.58
CA ALA A 212 -7.95 -11.28 -12.53
C ALA A 212 -8.91 -12.46 -12.29
N LYS A 213 -9.95 -12.58 -13.13
CA LYS A 213 -11.17 -13.36 -12.82
C LYS A 213 -10.99 -14.84 -12.50
N ALA A 214 -10.07 -15.55 -13.11
CA ALA A 214 -9.99 -17.01 -12.90
C ALA A 214 -9.12 -17.37 -11.69
N ALA A 215 -7.86 -16.95 -11.67
CA ALA A 215 -6.92 -17.39 -10.62
C ALA A 215 -7.29 -16.88 -9.21
N TRP A 216 -7.75 -15.62 -9.09
CA TRP A 216 -8.16 -15.06 -7.81
C TRP A 216 -9.53 -15.57 -7.33
N ARG A 217 -10.45 -15.88 -8.26
CA ARG A 217 -11.76 -16.45 -7.90
C ARG A 217 -11.57 -17.81 -7.21
N ASP A 218 -10.74 -18.65 -7.77
CA ASP A 218 -10.53 -20.00 -7.23
C ASP A 218 -9.85 -19.95 -5.87
N VAL A 219 -8.82 -19.10 -5.71
CA VAL A 219 -8.13 -18.89 -4.42
C VAL A 219 -9.08 -18.30 -3.37
N THR A 220 -9.79 -17.22 -3.69
CA THR A 220 -10.70 -16.56 -2.75
C THR A 220 -11.88 -17.46 -2.38
N SER A 221 -12.43 -18.21 -3.33
CA SER A 221 -13.49 -19.17 -3.06
C SER A 221 -13.02 -20.29 -2.15
N TYR A 222 -11.83 -20.84 -2.39
CA TYR A 222 -11.24 -21.86 -1.53
C TYR A 222 -11.00 -21.34 -0.11
N VAL A 223 -10.34 -20.19 0.04
CA VAL A 223 -10.08 -19.59 1.36
C VAL A 223 -11.39 -19.29 2.09
N TYR A 224 -12.39 -18.79 1.38
CA TYR A 224 -13.71 -18.53 1.97
C TYR A 224 -14.38 -19.82 2.47
N GLN A 225 -14.38 -20.87 1.65
CA GLN A 225 -14.96 -22.16 2.04
C GLN A 225 -14.25 -22.76 3.24
N GLN A 226 -12.92 -22.70 3.30
CA GLN A 226 -12.16 -23.12 4.47
C GLN A 226 -12.54 -22.32 5.71
N ALA A 227 -12.63 -20.99 5.61
CA ALA A 227 -13.02 -20.12 6.72
C ALA A 227 -14.44 -20.46 7.23
N VAL A 228 -15.40 -20.73 6.34
CA VAL A 228 -16.77 -21.15 6.74
C VAL A 228 -16.74 -22.52 7.42
N THR A 229 -15.94 -23.47 6.94
CA THR A 229 -15.77 -24.79 7.54
C THR A 229 -15.17 -24.69 8.95
N GLU A 230 -14.12 -23.90 9.12
CA GLU A 230 -13.49 -23.63 10.42
C GLU A 230 -14.47 -22.96 11.38
N PHE A 231 -15.24 -21.98 10.88
CA PHE A 231 -16.27 -21.32 11.67
C PHE A 231 -17.35 -22.30 12.13
N ALA A 232 -17.85 -23.16 11.23
CA ALA A 232 -18.85 -24.19 11.57
C ALA A 232 -18.34 -25.17 12.63
N THR A 233 -17.04 -25.49 12.57
CA THR A 233 -16.39 -26.38 13.55
C THR A 233 -16.25 -25.70 14.92
N ALA A 234 -15.86 -24.42 14.91
CA ALA A 234 -15.67 -23.67 16.15
C ALA A 234 -16.99 -23.26 16.84
N PHE A 235 -18.08 -23.10 16.07
CA PHE A 235 -19.38 -22.62 16.53
C PHE A 235 -20.52 -23.53 16.02
N PRO A 236 -20.61 -24.79 16.50
CA PRO A 236 -21.57 -25.80 15.98
C PRO A 236 -23.05 -25.45 16.24
N ASP A 237 -23.32 -24.58 17.20
CA ASP A 237 -24.65 -24.05 17.54
C ASP A 237 -25.10 -22.87 16.64
N GLN A 238 -24.25 -22.40 15.73
CA GLN A 238 -24.54 -21.30 14.81
C GLN A 238 -24.90 -21.76 13.39
N ALA A 239 -25.64 -22.89 13.25
CA ALA A 239 -25.97 -23.50 11.97
C ALA A 239 -26.67 -22.54 10.98
N ASP A 240 -27.57 -21.68 11.48
CA ASP A 240 -28.26 -20.68 10.65
C ASP A 240 -27.30 -19.63 10.08
N LEU A 241 -26.30 -19.22 10.86
CA LEU A 241 -25.27 -18.29 10.42
C LEU A 241 -24.34 -18.95 9.39
N VAL A 242 -23.97 -20.22 9.62
CA VAL A 242 -23.18 -21.02 8.65
C VAL A 242 -23.90 -21.08 7.31
N ALA A 243 -25.19 -21.43 7.28
CA ALA A 243 -25.98 -21.50 6.06
C ALA A 243 -26.06 -20.13 5.32
N ARG A 244 -26.11 -19.03 6.07
CA ARG A 244 -26.05 -17.67 5.48
C ARG A 244 -24.68 -17.35 4.89
N LEU A 245 -23.59 -17.73 5.57
CA LEU A 245 -22.24 -17.55 5.09
C LEU A 245 -21.99 -18.38 3.81
N GLU A 246 -22.39 -19.65 3.80
CA GLU A 246 -22.32 -20.51 2.59
C GLU A 246 -23.03 -19.87 1.40
N LYS A 247 -24.22 -19.33 1.62
CA LYS A 247 -24.99 -18.62 0.59
C LYS A 247 -24.27 -17.35 0.10
N LEU A 248 -23.63 -16.58 0.98
CA LEU A 248 -22.89 -15.37 0.63
C LEU A 248 -21.64 -15.70 -0.23
N GLY A 249 -20.95 -16.79 0.05
CA GLY A 249 -19.76 -17.20 -0.71
C GLY A 249 -20.01 -17.51 -2.19
N THR A 250 -21.29 -17.70 -2.58
CA THR A 250 -21.67 -17.86 -3.98
C THR A 250 -21.97 -16.51 -4.68
N LEU A 251 -22.05 -15.44 -3.91
CA LEU A 251 -22.30 -14.08 -4.43
C LEU A 251 -20.95 -13.40 -4.72
N ASN A 252 -20.80 -12.93 -5.95
CA ASN A 252 -19.74 -11.97 -6.25
C ASN A 252 -20.35 -10.57 -6.21
N PRO A 253 -20.29 -9.86 -5.07
CA PRO A 253 -20.95 -8.57 -4.90
C PRO A 253 -20.43 -7.51 -5.86
N MET A 254 -19.24 -7.72 -6.42
CA MET A 254 -18.59 -6.80 -7.35
C MET A 254 -19.09 -6.97 -8.80
N GLU A 255 -19.65 -8.14 -9.16
CA GLU A 255 -20.24 -8.40 -10.48
C GLU A 255 -21.74 -8.02 -10.52
N ALA A 256 -22.38 -7.89 -9.36
CA ALA A 256 -23.82 -7.74 -9.24
C ALA A 256 -24.32 -6.30 -9.42
N ASP A 257 -23.45 -5.29 -9.33
CA ASP A 257 -23.88 -3.89 -9.42
C ASP A 257 -23.50 -3.27 -10.78
N PRO A 258 -24.47 -3.12 -11.68
CA PRO A 258 -24.24 -2.51 -12.99
C PRO A 258 -24.11 -0.98 -12.95
N ARG A 259 -24.29 -0.33 -11.79
CA ARG A 259 -24.22 1.13 -11.67
C ARG A 259 -22.78 1.62 -11.90
N PRO A 260 -22.61 2.71 -12.67
CA PRO A 260 -21.30 3.36 -12.76
C PRO A 260 -20.92 3.84 -11.35
N ARG A 261 -19.76 3.39 -10.87
CA ARG A 261 -19.26 3.77 -9.55
C ARG A 261 -17.94 4.48 -9.72
N LEU A 262 -17.68 5.45 -8.84
CA LEU A 262 -16.35 5.97 -8.66
C LEU A 262 -15.40 4.81 -8.38
N LYS A 263 -14.31 4.76 -9.13
CA LYS A 263 -13.19 3.85 -8.90
C LYS A 263 -11.94 4.65 -8.63
N VAL A 264 -11.07 4.09 -7.83
CA VAL A 264 -9.83 4.70 -7.39
C VAL A 264 -8.72 3.64 -7.40
N LEU A 265 -7.49 4.06 -7.22
CA LEU A 265 -6.41 3.11 -6.92
C LEU A 265 -6.57 2.62 -5.48
N SER A 266 -7.10 1.43 -5.33
CA SER A 266 -7.26 0.75 -4.05
C SER A 266 -5.99 0.01 -3.67
N HIS A 267 -5.64 0.00 -2.38
CA HIS A 267 -4.57 -0.83 -1.82
C HIS A 267 -4.90 -2.33 -1.95
N ALA A 268 -6.16 -2.66 -1.72
CA ALA A 268 -6.78 -3.98 -1.78
C ALA A 268 -6.35 -4.99 -0.70
N GLU A 269 -5.34 -4.67 0.11
CA GLU A 269 -4.85 -5.48 1.24
C GLU A 269 -4.50 -4.62 2.46
N CYS A 270 -5.38 -3.67 2.83
CA CYS A 270 -5.17 -2.77 3.95
C CYS A 270 -5.50 -3.46 5.28
N TRP A 271 -4.71 -4.45 5.67
CA TRP A 271 -4.77 -5.16 6.93
C TRP A 271 -3.61 -4.76 7.84
N ASN A 272 -3.67 -5.15 9.10
CA ASN A 272 -2.79 -4.69 10.17
C ASN A 272 -1.28 -4.74 9.84
N ASN A 273 -0.82 -5.80 9.15
CA ASN A 273 0.60 -5.94 8.80
C ASN A 273 1.06 -4.95 7.71
N ASN A 274 0.12 -4.35 6.96
CA ASN A 274 0.41 -3.39 5.90
C ASN A 274 0.18 -1.94 6.35
N ILE A 275 -0.02 -1.72 7.67
CA ILE A 275 -0.23 -0.41 8.27
C ILE A 275 0.78 -0.22 9.40
N MET A 276 1.64 0.78 9.27
CA MET A 276 2.61 1.12 10.30
C MET A 276 2.22 2.43 10.98
N PHE A 277 2.18 2.44 12.30
CA PHE A 277 1.83 3.62 13.10
C PHE A 277 3.03 4.14 13.87
N LYS A 278 3.06 5.46 14.05
CA LYS A 278 3.96 6.13 14.97
C LYS A 278 3.15 6.67 16.15
N TYR A 279 3.70 6.55 17.34
CA TYR A 279 3.03 6.93 18.58
C TYR A 279 3.82 8.00 19.33
N ALA A 280 3.07 8.85 20.04
CA ALA A 280 3.59 9.72 21.08
C ALA A 280 2.79 9.42 22.37
N GLU A 281 3.44 8.91 23.39
CA GLU A 281 2.78 8.56 24.67
C GLU A 281 1.54 7.66 24.47
N ASP A 282 1.68 6.59 23.69
CA ASP A 282 0.61 5.64 23.35
C ASP A 282 -0.53 6.18 22.45
N VAL A 283 -0.47 7.44 22.05
CA VAL A 283 -1.42 8.02 21.08
C VAL A 283 -0.86 7.90 19.67
N PRO A 284 -1.59 7.31 18.71
CA PRO A 284 -1.13 7.24 17.32
C PRO A 284 -1.14 8.65 16.71
N THR A 285 0.00 9.07 16.16
CA THR A 285 0.21 10.43 15.64
C THR A 285 0.47 10.46 14.14
N ASP A 286 0.91 9.35 13.57
CA ASP A 286 1.21 9.24 12.13
C ASP A 286 1.03 7.80 11.67
N VAL A 287 0.87 7.60 10.34
CA VAL A 287 0.62 6.32 9.71
C VAL A 287 1.34 6.22 8.37
N ARG A 288 1.77 5.01 8.01
CA ARG A 288 2.27 4.69 6.66
C ARG A 288 1.61 3.41 6.17
N LEU A 289 1.09 3.45 4.93
CA LEU A 289 0.62 2.27 4.21
C LEU A 289 1.78 1.67 3.44
N VAL A 290 2.02 0.39 3.62
CA VAL A 290 3.14 -0.37 3.02
C VAL A 290 2.62 -1.57 2.25
N ASP A 291 3.48 -2.17 1.41
CA ASP A 291 3.18 -3.39 0.66
C ASP A 291 2.11 -3.24 -0.42
N TRP A 292 2.42 -2.43 -1.43
CA TRP A 292 1.56 -2.13 -2.59
C TRP A 292 1.69 -3.18 -3.70
N GLN A 293 1.58 -4.46 -3.36
CA GLN A 293 1.75 -5.58 -4.30
C GLN A 293 0.50 -5.88 -5.13
N THR A 294 -0.68 -5.59 -4.58
CA THR A 294 -1.97 -5.95 -5.18
C THR A 294 -2.88 -4.75 -5.48
N PRO A 295 -2.35 -3.60 -5.92
CA PRO A 295 -3.18 -2.44 -6.19
C PRO A 295 -4.20 -2.75 -7.29
N ARG A 296 -5.44 -2.25 -7.12
CA ARG A 296 -6.56 -2.49 -8.03
C ARG A 296 -7.34 -1.23 -8.30
N TYR A 297 -8.04 -1.22 -9.41
CA TYR A 297 -8.97 -0.14 -9.76
C TYR A 297 -10.39 -0.51 -9.35
N LEU A 298 -10.76 -0.12 -8.13
CA LEU A 298 -11.96 -0.54 -7.43
C LEU A 298 -12.70 0.65 -6.81
N PRO A 299 -13.99 0.48 -6.44
CA PRO A 299 -14.66 1.46 -5.60
C PRO A 299 -13.93 1.63 -4.25
N PRO A 300 -13.88 2.86 -3.70
CA PRO A 300 -13.21 3.14 -2.42
C PRO A 300 -13.75 2.29 -1.26
N THR A 301 -15.02 1.88 -1.35
CA THR A 301 -15.67 1.01 -0.38
C THR A 301 -15.00 -0.35 -0.23
N TYR A 302 -14.24 -0.80 -1.23
CA TYR A 302 -13.49 -2.04 -1.12
C TYR A 302 -12.43 -1.95 0.00
N ASP A 303 -11.57 -0.93 -0.06
CA ASP A 303 -10.55 -0.73 0.97
C ASP A 303 -11.15 -0.41 2.34
N LEU A 304 -12.22 0.38 2.39
CA LEU A 304 -12.89 0.68 3.65
C LEU A 304 -13.50 -0.59 4.28
N THR A 305 -14.15 -1.44 3.48
CA THR A 305 -14.68 -2.70 3.96
C THR A 305 -13.55 -3.62 4.45
N PHE A 306 -12.47 -3.72 3.69
CA PHE A 306 -11.30 -4.51 4.07
C PHE A 306 -10.66 -3.98 5.36
N LEU A 307 -10.52 -2.67 5.49
CA LEU A 307 -9.99 -2.01 6.68
C LEU A 307 -10.83 -2.37 7.92
N PHE A 308 -12.16 -2.27 7.84
CA PHE A 308 -13.04 -2.61 8.96
C PHE A 308 -13.02 -4.10 9.28
N LEU A 309 -13.20 -4.97 8.29
CA LEU A 309 -13.32 -6.42 8.53
C LEU A 309 -12.04 -7.04 9.07
N CYS A 310 -10.87 -6.56 8.64
CA CYS A 310 -9.60 -7.15 9.04
C CYS A 310 -9.00 -6.53 10.30
N ASN A 311 -9.43 -5.32 10.68
CA ASN A 311 -8.71 -4.57 11.70
C ASN A 311 -9.58 -4.06 12.87
N ALA A 312 -10.89 -3.86 12.69
CA ALA A 312 -11.74 -3.33 13.74
C ALA A 312 -12.21 -4.44 14.69
N SER A 313 -12.27 -4.13 16.00
CA SER A 313 -13.11 -4.89 16.92
C SER A 313 -14.59 -4.58 16.67
N TRP A 314 -15.48 -5.42 17.21
CA TRP A 314 -16.92 -5.15 17.14
C TRP A 314 -17.28 -3.79 17.73
N ASP A 315 -16.71 -3.42 18.87
CA ASP A 315 -16.98 -2.14 19.54
C ASP A 315 -16.54 -0.96 18.68
N VAL A 316 -15.35 -1.02 18.09
CA VAL A 316 -14.87 0.02 17.16
C VAL A 316 -15.77 0.13 15.93
N PHE A 317 -16.18 -1.00 15.35
CA PHE A 317 -17.09 -1.01 14.21
C PHE A 317 -18.47 -0.47 14.56
N HIS A 318 -19.04 -0.90 15.68
CA HIS A 318 -20.41 -0.56 16.09
C HIS A 318 -20.50 0.92 16.52
N ASP A 319 -19.56 1.38 17.35
CA ASP A 319 -19.67 2.69 18.01
C ASP A 319 -19.00 3.82 17.24
N HIS A 320 -18.04 3.52 16.36
CA HIS A 320 -17.20 4.54 15.72
C HIS A 320 -17.18 4.50 14.19
N ARG A 321 -17.83 3.53 13.55
CA ARG A 321 -17.85 3.40 12.07
C ARG A 321 -18.20 4.71 11.40
N ASP A 322 -19.29 5.34 11.78
CA ASP A 322 -19.80 6.54 11.11
C ASP A 322 -18.84 7.73 11.28
N ALA A 323 -18.17 7.84 12.44
CA ALA A 323 -17.15 8.86 12.66
C ALA A 323 -15.89 8.61 11.80
N ILE A 324 -15.47 7.36 11.65
CA ILE A 324 -14.32 6.98 10.82
C ILE A 324 -14.63 7.26 9.34
N LEU A 325 -15.82 6.93 8.88
CA LEU A 325 -16.27 7.19 7.51
C LEU A 325 -16.40 8.69 7.22
N ALA A 326 -16.90 9.46 8.18
CA ALA A 326 -16.95 10.92 8.07
C ALA A 326 -15.53 11.52 7.99
N HIS A 327 -14.58 10.99 8.77
CA HIS A 327 -13.18 11.40 8.70
C HIS A 327 -12.55 11.06 7.34
N TYR A 328 -12.74 9.83 6.85
CA TYR A 328 -12.33 9.43 5.50
C TYR A 328 -12.85 10.40 4.45
N HIS A 329 -14.16 10.68 4.47
CA HIS A 329 -14.79 11.60 3.55
C HIS A 329 -14.17 12.99 3.62
N HIS A 330 -13.97 13.52 4.84
CA HIS A 330 -13.35 14.84 5.02
C HIS A 330 -11.95 14.89 4.41
N LYS A 331 -11.12 13.87 4.65
CA LYS A 331 -9.76 13.77 4.08
C LYS A 331 -9.75 13.60 2.57
N LEU A 332 -10.69 12.85 2.03
CA LEU A 332 -10.87 12.72 0.58
C LEU A 332 -11.16 14.08 -0.05
N MET A 333 -12.08 14.86 0.57
CA MET A 333 -12.44 16.20 0.13
C MET A 333 -11.29 17.19 0.21
N GLU A 334 -10.49 17.15 1.28
CA GLU A 334 -9.26 17.96 1.39
C GLU A 334 -8.30 17.65 0.25
N THR A 335 -8.13 16.37 -0.11
CA THR A 335 -7.23 15.93 -1.16
C THR A 335 -7.72 16.32 -2.56
N LEU A 336 -9.01 16.22 -2.82
CA LEU A 336 -9.63 16.60 -4.10
C LEU A 336 -9.61 18.11 -4.32
N GLY A 337 -9.80 18.89 -3.26
CA GLY A 337 -9.78 20.35 -3.30
C GLY A 337 -11.12 20.98 -3.74
N PRO A 338 -11.29 22.30 -3.53
CA PRO A 338 -12.60 22.97 -3.61
C PRO A 338 -13.15 23.15 -5.05
N ASN A 339 -12.36 22.95 -6.07
CA ASN A 339 -12.73 23.21 -7.46
C ASN A 339 -13.01 21.93 -8.29
N ASP A 340 -13.10 20.78 -7.62
CA ASP A 340 -13.36 19.52 -8.30
C ASP A 340 -14.86 19.41 -8.63
N GLN A 341 -15.22 19.55 -9.91
CA GLN A 341 -16.62 19.49 -10.35
C GLN A 341 -17.22 18.08 -10.20
N ASP A 342 -16.41 17.05 -10.20
CA ASP A 342 -16.86 15.67 -9.93
C ASP A 342 -17.14 15.42 -8.45
N LEU A 343 -16.74 16.33 -7.60
CA LEU A 343 -16.92 16.29 -6.16
C LEU A 343 -18.36 16.06 -5.73
N LEU A 344 -19.30 16.79 -6.33
CA LEU A 344 -20.74 16.64 -6.03
C LEU A 344 -21.26 15.26 -6.42
N ARG A 345 -20.75 14.69 -7.52
CA ARG A 345 -21.09 13.34 -7.97
C ARG A 345 -20.54 12.28 -7.01
N ILE A 346 -19.28 12.43 -6.60
CA ILE A 346 -18.64 11.54 -5.62
C ILE A 346 -19.40 11.57 -4.29
N LEU A 347 -19.81 12.76 -3.82
CA LEU A 347 -20.61 12.94 -2.62
C LEU A 347 -21.95 12.23 -2.71
N GLN A 348 -22.61 12.34 -3.86
CA GLN A 348 -23.91 11.71 -4.09
C GLN A 348 -23.76 10.19 -4.14
N GLU A 349 -22.74 9.66 -4.80
CA GLU A 349 -22.43 8.22 -4.83
C GLU A 349 -22.14 7.68 -3.43
N ILE A 350 -21.33 8.37 -2.62
CA ILE A 350 -21.01 7.95 -1.24
C ILE A 350 -22.28 7.96 -0.36
N LYS A 351 -23.15 8.93 -0.50
CA LYS A 351 -24.46 8.97 0.19
C LYS A 351 -25.36 7.81 -0.22
N GLU A 352 -25.41 7.49 -1.51
CA GLU A 352 -26.20 6.36 -2.03
C GLU A 352 -25.69 5.00 -1.52
N TRP A 353 -24.42 4.90 -1.09
CA TRP A 353 -23.88 3.70 -0.47
C TRP A 353 -24.37 3.49 0.98
N GLY A 354 -25.13 4.44 1.54
CA GLY A 354 -25.61 4.37 2.92
C GLY A 354 -24.49 4.51 3.95
N VAL A 355 -23.38 5.15 3.56
CA VAL A 355 -22.15 5.32 4.34
C VAL A 355 -22.14 6.66 5.09
N ILE A 356 -22.99 7.59 4.70
CA ILE A 356 -23.23 8.89 5.36
C ILE A 356 -24.72 9.15 5.46
#